data_f88cf500fb3210ac1ad512c73ba6db72
#
_entry.id   f88cf500fb3210ac1ad512c73ba6db72
#
_cell.length_a   1.000
_cell.length_b   1.000
_cell.length_c   1.000
_cell.angle_alpha   90.00
_cell.angle_beta   90.00
_cell.angle_gamma   90.00
#
_symmetry.space_group_name_H-M   'P 1'
#
loop_
_entity.id
_entity.type
_entity.pdbx_description
1 polymer ?
#
loop_
_entity_poly.entity_id
_entity_poly.type
_entity_poly.pdbx_seq_one_letter_code
_entity_poly.pdbx_strand_id
1 'polypeptide(L)'
;MRNSSKSVLLILLAALALNVHSYAQRGRPKKTDEAQSTEAKLREAEFFFTEGEKYFILEDYTKALLYFQRVADLNPKSAAVHYKIAEILAKGTKPEDLMKASQSIDTALKLERKNKYYYLLAANIYGSLNQFDKAEQTIEAMMKEISGTEEYLYELAAFYLYDKKPDKAIDVYNRAEQVLGISEMSSLQKQKVYLEQGKIDDAIKEGEKLVEAFPDEERYVMELAETLAQNKLAARAVSYIEEYVKQNPDASQPKLLLAALYRENGQEQKSRDLLSELFDDPNIESGSKILVLGTYNVVLTRQASKGQIDPSLQTFVNGLIDKLKKNYPEDADVFGVSGDINTTMSNNTQAQKDYLKAIQLGATNFEAWQNLLVLESTLNQFDSLIVHSEAGLELFPNQALLYYFNGYAHMRKRHYREASTSLEQAKRLSAANQALIAEINGMLGDVYNGIREYAKSDMAYEQALAFNPNNDLILNNYSYYLAIRKENLERAEKMSAQLIKAHPKNASYLDTYAWVLFMREKYKEARRVMEDAIETGDAGATHFEHYGDILFKLGDTDAAVRQWQKAKSMDGNNEEIDKKIANRRLY
;
A
#
# COMPACT_ATOMS: atom_id res chain seq x y z
N MET A 1 0.01 34.34 8.77
CA MET A 1 0.67 35.53 8.19
C MET A 1 0.16 35.76 6.76
N ARG A 2 -1.02 36.31 6.60
CA ARG A 2 -1.69 36.44 5.28
C ARG A 2 -2.52 37.72 5.22
N ASN A 3 -1.91 38.88 5.54
CA ASN A 3 -2.61 40.17 5.46
C ASN A 3 -1.69 41.39 5.24
N SER A 4 -0.38 41.23 4.94
CA SER A 4 0.52 42.37 4.76
C SER A 4 0.84 42.75 3.31
N SER A 5 0.47 41.93 2.32
CA SER A 5 0.78 42.19 0.90
C SER A 5 -0.28 43.04 0.15
N LYS A 6 -1.48 43.17 0.68
CA LYS A 6 -2.56 43.97 0.04
C LYS A 6 -2.45 45.48 0.32
N SER A 7 -1.80 45.86 1.40
CA SER A 7 -1.67 47.30 1.75
C SER A 7 -0.54 48.03 1.02
N VAL A 8 0.49 47.31 0.57
CA VAL A 8 1.62 47.92 -0.16
C VAL A 8 1.26 48.24 -1.62
N LEU A 9 0.37 47.45 -2.22
CA LEU A 9 -0.07 47.66 -3.61
C LEU A 9 -0.98 48.88 -3.79
N LEU A 10 -1.77 49.23 -2.77
CA LEU A 10 -2.65 50.40 -2.77
C LEU A 10 -1.89 51.73 -2.63
N ILE A 11 -0.72 51.74 -1.98
CA ILE A 11 0.10 52.93 -1.79
C ILE A 11 0.90 53.27 -3.05
N LEU A 12 1.29 52.32 -3.86
CA LEU A 12 1.98 52.54 -5.14
C LEU A 12 1.07 53.08 -6.24
N LEU A 13 -0.22 52.76 -6.20
CA LEU A 13 -1.22 53.32 -7.13
C LEU A 13 -1.59 54.78 -6.81
N ALA A 14 -1.50 55.21 -5.56
CA ALA A 14 -1.78 56.60 -5.18
C ALA A 14 -0.62 57.56 -5.48
N ALA A 15 0.63 57.06 -5.56
CA ALA A 15 1.80 57.91 -5.85
C ALA A 15 1.97 58.26 -7.34
N LEU A 16 1.33 57.53 -8.24
CA LEU A 16 1.35 57.81 -9.70
C LEU A 16 0.30 58.84 -10.17
N ALA A 17 -0.68 59.18 -9.31
CA ALA A 17 -1.76 60.11 -9.65
C ALA A 17 -1.45 61.58 -9.33
N LEU A 18 -0.33 61.92 -8.69
CA LEU A 18 -0.05 63.28 -8.18
C LEU A 18 1.02 64.08 -8.96
N ASN A 19 1.54 63.58 -10.07
CA ASN A 19 2.58 64.31 -10.83
C ASN A 19 2.13 64.83 -12.22
N VAL A 20 0.85 65.06 -12.45
CA VAL A 20 0.36 65.59 -13.73
C VAL A 20 -0.37 66.95 -13.54
N HIS A 21 0.18 67.89 -12.78
CA HIS A 21 -0.32 69.27 -12.79
C HIS A 21 0.83 70.25 -12.69
N SER A 22 1.56 70.46 -13.77
CA SER A 22 2.29 71.71 -14.07
C SER A 22 3.00 71.66 -15.41
N TYR A 23 2.30 71.75 -16.52
CA TYR A 23 2.78 72.32 -17.82
C TYR A 23 1.59 72.55 -18.71
N ALA A 24 0.83 73.60 -18.42
CA ALA A 24 -0.16 74.08 -19.35
C ALA A 24 0.23 75.51 -19.78
N GLN A 25 0.40 75.66 -21.03
CA GLN A 25 0.41 76.83 -21.88
C GLN A 25 1.68 76.94 -22.76
N ARG A 26 1.72 76.15 -23.79
CA ARG A 26 2.26 76.54 -25.11
C ARG A 26 1.36 75.90 -26.17
N GLY A 27 0.92 76.71 -27.16
CA GLY A 27 -0.09 76.38 -28.15
C GLY A 27 0.04 74.99 -28.75
N ARG A 28 -0.96 74.14 -28.54
CA ARG A 28 -1.08 72.83 -29.20
C ARG A 28 -1.34 73.06 -30.68
N PRO A 29 -0.56 72.46 -31.61
CA PRO A 29 -0.97 72.39 -33.02
C PRO A 29 -2.33 71.67 -33.08
N LYS A 30 -3.27 72.11 -33.88
CA LYS A 30 -4.55 71.42 -34.11
C LYS A 30 -4.24 70.03 -34.63
N LYS A 31 -4.51 68.99 -33.78
CA LYS A 31 -4.45 67.63 -34.25
C LYS A 31 -5.47 67.42 -35.38
N THR A 32 -5.10 66.74 -36.44
CA THR A 32 -6.01 66.34 -37.51
C THR A 32 -7.12 65.43 -36.96
N ASP A 33 -8.31 65.38 -37.53
CA ASP A 33 -9.44 64.56 -37.08
C ASP A 33 -9.08 63.05 -36.91
N GLU A 34 -8.15 62.56 -37.73
CA GLU A 34 -7.58 61.22 -37.61
C GLU A 34 -6.76 61.04 -36.33
N ALA A 35 -5.98 62.02 -35.91
CA ALA A 35 -5.19 61.96 -34.67
C ALA A 35 -6.07 62.05 -33.44
N GLN A 36 -7.19 62.83 -33.49
CA GLN A 36 -8.18 62.87 -32.41
C GLN A 36 -8.96 61.54 -32.28
N SER A 37 -9.33 60.93 -33.44
CA SER A 37 -9.98 59.62 -33.49
C SER A 37 -9.07 58.51 -32.96
N THR A 38 -7.78 58.56 -33.23
CA THR A 38 -6.79 57.59 -32.75
C THR A 38 -6.57 57.72 -31.25
N GLU A 39 -6.48 58.93 -30.69
CA GLU A 39 -6.33 59.17 -29.24
C GLU A 39 -7.57 58.73 -28.46
N ALA A 40 -8.78 58.93 -29.01
CA ALA A 40 -10.01 58.46 -28.42
C ALA A 40 -10.06 56.90 -28.34
N LYS A 41 -9.67 56.21 -29.41
CA LYS A 41 -9.57 54.74 -29.44
C LYS A 41 -8.57 54.20 -28.44
N LEU A 42 -7.42 54.86 -28.28
CA LEU A 42 -6.42 54.44 -27.29
C LEU A 42 -6.93 54.59 -25.84
N ARG A 43 -7.65 55.67 -25.52
CA ARG A 43 -8.26 55.81 -24.18
C ARG A 43 -9.35 54.77 -23.92
N GLU A 44 -10.14 54.44 -24.92
CA GLU A 44 -11.14 53.39 -24.85
C GLU A 44 -10.46 52.01 -24.62
N ALA A 45 -9.36 51.74 -25.31
CA ALA A 45 -8.56 50.55 -25.14
C ALA A 45 -7.95 50.43 -23.72
N GLU A 46 -7.43 51.55 -23.17
CA GLU A 46 -6.92 51.59 -21.80
C GLU A 46 -8.01 51.27 -20.77
N PHE A 47 -9.22 51.81 -20.96
CA PHE A 47 -10.36 51.48 -20.07
C PHE A 47 -10.69 49.99 -20.13
N PHE A 48 -10.85 49.42 -21.32
CA PHE A 48 -11.16 47.99 -21.44
C PHE A 48 -10.02 47.10 -20.98
N PHE A 49 -8.77 47.49 -21.11
CA PHE A 49 -7.63 46.79 -20.59
C PHE A 49 -7.71 46.70 -19.05
N THR A 50 -8.03 47.83 -18.39
CA THR A 50 -8.18 47.88 -16.92
C THR A 50 -9.35 47.00 -16.45
N GLU A 51 -10.49 47.04 -17.15
CA GLU A 51 -11.61 46.16 -16.81
C GLU A 51 -11.25 44.68 -17.07
N GLY A 52 -10.50 44.38 -18.13
CA GLY A 52 -9.99 43.04 -18.40
C GLY A 52 -9.08 42.52 -17.26
N GLU A 53 -8.12 43.33 -16.79
CA GLU A 53 -7.26 43.02 -15.65
C GLU A 53 -8.06 42.79 -14.37
N LYS A 54 -9.07 43.61 -14.10
CA LYS A 54 -9.96 43.45 -12.96
C LYS A 54 -10.65 42.10 -12.95
N TYR A 55 -11.24 41.68 -14.07
CA TYR A 55 -11.91 40.39 -14.20
C TYR A 55 -10.90 39.22 -14.20
N PHE A 56 -9.71 39.44 -14.72
CA PHE A 56 -8.61 38.45 -14.62
C PHE A 56 -8.21 38.17 -13.16
N ILE A 57 -8.07 39.23 -12.36
CA ILE A 57 -7.77 39.13 -10.93
C ILE A 57 -8.92 38.44 -10.15
N LEU A 58 -10.17 38.68 -10.58
CA LEU A 58 -11.36 38.03 -10.01
C LEU A 58 -11.59 36.62 -10.56
N GLU A 59 -10.68 36.09 -11.37
CA GLU A 59 -10.73 34.77 -12.02
C GLU A 59 -11.95 34.55 -12.94
N ASP A 60 -12.66 35.62 -13.31
CA ASP A 60 -13.70 35.59 -14.34
C ASP A 60 -13.04 35.70 -15.73
N TYR A 61 -12.36 34.61 -16.12
CA TYR A 61 -11.59 34.53 -17.35
C TYR A 61 -12.44 34.74 -18.60
N THR A 62 -13.71 34.39 -18.56
CA THR A 62 -14.64 34.61 -19.69
C THR A 62 -14.84 36.09 -19.95
N LYS A 63 -15.13 36.88 -18.91
CA LYS A 63 -15.28 38.32 -19.05
C LYS A 63 -13.94 38.99 -19.35
N ALA A 64 -12.87 38.59 -18.67
CA ALA A 64 -11.54 39.11 -18.96
C ALA A 64 -11.18 38.95 -20.43
N LEU A 65 -11.42 37.79 -21.03
CA LEU A 65 -11.18 37.50 -22.42
C LEU A 65 -11.96 38.43 -23.36
N LEU A 66 -13.26 38.66 -23.09
CA LEU A 66 -14.09 39.59 -23.87
C LEU A 66 -13.53 41.02 -23.87
N TYR A 67 -13.11 41.50 -22.71
CA TYR A 67 -12.51 42.83 -22.58
C TYR A 67 -11.17 42.91 -23.31
N PHE A 68 -10.28 41.95 -23.16
CA PHE A 68 -9.01 41.96 -23.87
C PHE A 68 -9.16 41.78 -25.37
N GLN A 69 -10.14 41.03 -25.85
CA GLN A 69 -10.47 40.98 -27.30
C GLN A 69 -10.91 42.33 -27.81
N ARG A 70 -11.74 43.07 -27.04
CA ARG A 70 -12.13 44.44 -27.40
C ARG A 70 -10.93 45.38 -27.46
N VAL A 71 -9.97 45.21 -26.55
CA VAL A 71 -8.70 45.98 -26.61
C VAL A 71 -7.91 45.64 -27.87
N ALA A 72 -7.82 44.35 -28.25
CA ALA A 72 -7.11 43.95 -29.47
C ALA A 72 -7.73 44.54 -30.75
N ASP A 73 -9.07 44.69 -30.79
CA ASP A 73 -9.78 45.34 -31.89
C ASP A 73 -9.44 46.84 -31.97
N LEU A 74 -9.32 47.52 -30.83
CA LEU A 74 -9.05 48.95 -30.76
C LEU A 74 -7.57 49.29 -30.93
N ASN A 75 -6.69 48.44 -30.38
CA ASN A 75 -5.24 48.60 -30.43
C ASN A 75 -4.53 47.28 -30.74
N PRO A 76 -4.56 46.81 -31.99
CA PRO A 76 -3.97 45.53 -32.38
C PRO A 76 -2.44 45.50 -32.29
N LYS A 77 -1.79 46.62 -32.02
CA LYS A 77 -0.34 46.74 -31.84
C LYS A 77 0.11 46.65 -30.38
N SER A 78 -0.82 46.41 -29.46
CA SER A 78 -0.48 46.21 -28.05
C SER A 78 -0.01 44.78 -27.81
N ALA A 79 1.28 44.56 -27.60
CA ALA A 79 1.85 43.25 -27.28
C ALA A 79 1.24 42.68 -25.98
N ALA A 80 1.03 43.54 -24.98
CA ALA A 80 0.49 43.14 -23.67
C ALA A 80 -0.92 42.55 -23.78
N VAL A 81 -1.80 43.06 -24.65
CA VAL A 81 -3.14 42.49 -24.78
C VAL A 81 -3.12 41.11 -25.44
N HIS A 82 -2.27 40.90 -26.42
CA HIS A 82 -2.11 39.60 -27.06
C HIS A 82 -1.51 38.57 -26.09
N TYR A 83 -0.59 39.00 -25.22
CA TYR A 83 -0.11 38.18 -24.13
C TYR A 83 -1.23 37.80 -23.16
N LYS A 84 -2.06 38.75 -22.72
CA LYS A 84 -3.18 38.48 -21.81
C LYS A 84 -4.25 37.56 -22.40
N ILE A 85 -4.55 37.69 -23.66
CA ILE A 85 -5.43 36.79 -24.40
C ILE A 85 -4.83 35.36 -24.39
N ALA A 86 -3.54 35.26 -24.72
CA ALA A 86 -2.83 33.98 -24.72
C ALA A 86 -2.79 33.35 -23.31
N GLU A 87 -2.53 34.16 -22.28
CA GLU A 87 -2.47 33.71 -20.87
C GLU A 87 -3.81 33.11 -20.40
N ILE A 88 -4.93 33.77 -20.75
CA ILE A 88 -6.27 33.25 -20.42
C ILE A 88 -6.57 31.95 -21.18
N LEU A 89 -6.33 31.97 -22.50
CA LEU A 89 -6.61 30.79 -23.32
C LEU A 89 -5.75 29.57 -22.94
N ALA A 90 -4.53 29.83 -22.49
CA ALA A 90 -3.62 28.78 -22.02
C ALA A 90 -4.02 28.14 -20.68
N LYS A 91 -4.93 28.75 -19.91
CA LYS A 91 -5.53 28.11 -18.72
C LYS A 91 -6.54 27.01 -19.10
N GLY A 92 -7.04 27.04 -20.35
CA GLY A 92 -7.89 25.98 -20.89
C GLY A 92 -7.06 24.76 -21.30
N THR A 93 -7.67 23.56 -21.18
CA THR A 93 -7.04 22.30 -21.60
C THR A 93 -7.44 21.87 -23.01
N LYS A 94 -8.33 22.60 -23.67
CA LYS A 94 -8.82 22.23 -24.99
C LYS A 94 -7.80 22.59 -26.06
N PRO A 95 -7.48 21.69 -26.99
CA PRO A 95 -6.52 21.96 -28.06
C PRO A 95 -6.84 23.21 -28.88
N GLU A 96 -8.13 23.50 -29.11
CA GLU A 96 -8.56 24.68 -29.86
C GLU A 96 -8.21 26.01 -29.15
N ASP A 97 -8.32 26.03 -27.81
CA ASP A 97 -7.99 27.21 -27.01
C ASP A 97 -6.46 27.41 -26.97
N LEU A 98 -5.71 26.31 -26.82
CA LEU A 98 -4.23 26.32 -26.88
C LEU A 98 -3.73 26.76 -28.27
N MET A 99 -4.40 26.37 -29.35
CA MET A 99 -4.05 26.86 -30.72
C MET A 99 -4.29 28.35 -30.88
N LYS A 100 -5.40 28.89 -30.35
CA LYS A 100 -5.67 30.34 -30.35
C LYS A 100 -4.68 31.08 -29.44
N ALA A 101 -4.32 30.47 -28.29
CA ALA A 101 -3.29 30.99 -27.39
C ALA A 101 -1.95 31.14 -28.13
N SER A 102 -1.54 30.11 -28.88
CA SER A 102 -0.29 30.14 -29.65
C SER A 102 -0.27 31.26 -30.70
N GLN A 103 -1.37 31.51 -31.41
CA GLN A 103 -1.48 32.62 -32.37
C GLN A 103 -1.38 33.98 -31.69
N SER A 104 -2.00 34.12 -30.53
CA SER A 104 -1.97 35.35 -29.76
C SER A 104 -0.58 35.66 -29.22
N ILE A 105 0.09 34.65 -28.63
CA ILE A 105 1.44 34.85 -28.08
C ILE A 105 2.48 35.09 -29.19
N ASP A 106 2.35 34.47 -30.35
CA ASP A 106 3.19 34.74 -31.51
C ASP A 106 3.06 36.21 -31.98
N THR A 107 1.85 36.77 -31.88
CA THR A 107 1.60 38.16 -32.18
C THR A 107 2.28 39.06 -31.15
N ALA A 108 2.19 38.74 -29.87
CA ALA A 108 2.88 39.49 -28.82
C ALA A 108 4.40 39.50 -29.03
N LEU A 109 5.00 38.35 -29.33
CA LEU A 109 6.44 38.19 -29.59
C LEU A 109 6.90 38.96 -30.85
N LYS A 110 6.07 39.05 -31.90
CA LYS A 110 6.38 39.86 -33.09
C LYS A 110 6.40 41.34 -32.78
N LEU A 111 5.51 41.79 -31.86
CA LEU A 111 5.37 43.20 -31.51
C LEU A 111 6.44 43.65 -30.50
N GLU A 112 6.81 42.77 -29.56
CA GLU A 112 7.79 43.08 -28.52
C GLU A 112 8.66 41.85 -28.20
N ARG A 113 9.94 41.91 -28.56
CA ARG A 113 10.89 40.79 -28.45
C ARG A 113 11.74 40.79 -27.16
N LYS A 114 11.63 41.86 -26.36
CA LYS A 114 12.48 42.00 -25.16
C LYS A 114 11.80 41.65 -23.84
N ASN A 115 10.63 41.03 -23.91
CA ASN A 115 9.89 40.62 -22.74
C ASN A 115 9.99 39.10 -22.54
N LYS A 116 10.77 38.64 -21.56
CA LYS A 116 10.98 37.20 -21.30
C LYS A 116 9.70 36.43 -21.02
N TYR A 117 8.70 37.06 -20.39
CA TYR A 117 7.44 36.39 -20.05
C TYR A 117 6.64 35.96 -21.30
N TYR A 118 6.80 36.65 -22.41
CA TYR A 118 6.14 36.24 -23.65
C TYR A 118 6.73 34.95 -24.21
N TYR A 119 8.07 34.81 -24.16
CA TYR A 119 8.75 33.57 -24.56
C TYR A 119 8.40 32.41 -23.65
N LEU A 120 8.37 32.65 -22.33
CA LEU A 120 8.03 31.58 -21.36
C LEU A 120 6.61 31.06 -21.56
N LEU A 121 5.65 31.98 -21.75
CA LEU A 121 4.28 31.59 -22.05
C LEU A 121 4.18 30.85 -23.39
N ALA A 122 4.87 31.32 -24.41
CA ALA A 122 4.89 30.69 -25.74
C ALA A 122 5.46 29.27 -25.65
N ALA A 123 6.60 29.08 -24.98
CA ALA A 123 7.21 27.77 -24.80
C ALA A 123 6.27 26.82 -24.06
N ASN A 124 5.60 27.26 -22.98
CA ASN A 124 4.62 26.47 -22.24
C ASN A 124 3.40 26.09 -23.11
N ILE A 125 2.88 27.00 -23.90
CA ILE A 125 1.78 26.74 -24.84
C ILE A 125 2.20 25.71 -25.88
N TYR A 126 3.39 25.84 -26.47
CA TYR A 126 3.91 24.89 -27.44
C TYR A 126 4.16 23.51 -26.79
N GLY A 127 4.69 23.49 -25.59
CA GLY A 127 4.83 22.23 -24.79
C GLY A 127 3.49 21.56 -24.57
N SER A 128 2.46 22.31 -24.18
CA SER A 128 1.10 21.79 -23.98
C SER A 128 0.44 21.26 -25.26
N LEU A 129 0.87 21.78 -26.41
CA LEU A 129 0.46 21.32 -27.75
C LEU A 129 1.34 20.17 -28.27
N ASN A 130 2.29 19.64 -27.47
CA ASN A 130 3.31 18.67 -27.87
C ASN A 130 4.18 19.16 -29.07
N GLN A 131 4.30 20.46 -29.28
CA GLN A 131 5.15 21.10 -30.31
C GLN A 131 6.52 21.43 -29.70
N PHE A 132 7.21 20.41 -29.18
CA PHE A 132 8.44 20.57 -28.40
C PHE A 132 9.55 21.28 -29.21
N ASP A 133 9.71 20.98 -30.48
CA ASP A 133 10.64 21.72 -31.36
C ASP A 133 10.44 23.26 -31.34
N LYS A 134 9.17 23.71 -31.29
CA LYS A 134 8.88 25.13 -31.19
C LYS A 134 9.14 25.70 -29.82
N ALA A 135 8.85 24.90 -28.76
CA ALA A 135 9.16 25.29 -27.39
C ALA A 135 10.67 25.50 -27.22
N GLU A 136 11.49 24.55 -27.70
CA GLU A 136 12.94 24.61 -27.72
C GLU A 136 13.43 25.89 -28.42
N GLN A 137 13.01 26.11 -29.67
CA GLN A 137 13.37 27.29 -30.46
C GLN A 137 12.95 28.60 -29.77
N THR A 138 11.85 28.58 -29.07
CA THR A 138 11.33 29.76 -28.36
C THR A 138 12.23 30.11 -27.17
N ILE A 139 12.63 29.15 -26.36
CA ILE A 139 13.56 29.38 -25.24
C ILE A 139 14.94 29.78 -25.77
N GLU A 140 15.45 29.14 -26.81
CA GLU A 140 16.73 29.52 -27.42
C GLU A 140 16.69 30.96 -27.99
N ALA A 141 15.57 31.35 -28.63
CA ALA A 141 15.38 32.72 -29.12
C ALA A 141 15.34 33.74 -27.96
N MET A 142 14.68 33.41 -26.84
CA MET A 142 14.68 34.23 -25.63
C MET A 142 16.10 34.49 -25.14
N MET A 143 16.89 33.44 -24.99
CA MET A 143 18.26 33.52 -24.47
C MET A 143 19.19 34.31 -25.39
N LYS A 144 18.92 34.32 -26.70
CA LYS A 144 19.66 35.12 -27.68
C LYS A 144 19.28 36.61 -27.63
N GLU A 145 18.00 36.93 -27.40
CA GLU A 145 17.48 38.29 -27.44
C GLU A 145 17.58 39.00 -26.07
N ILE A 146 17.62 38.27 -24.98
CA ILE A 146 17.53 38.79 -23.61
C ILE A 146 18.65 38.17 -22.76
N SER A 147 19.57 38.99 -22.29
CA SER A 147 20.64 38.58 -21.38
C SER A 147 20.10 38.33 -19.98
N GLY A 148 20.77 37.45 -19.20
CA GLY A 148 20.36 37.13 -17.85
C GLY A 148 19.17 36.18 -17.80
N THR A 149 19.07 35.29 -18.79
CA THR A 149 18.03 34.26 -18.92
C THR A 149 18.61 32.84 -18.85
N GLU A 150 19.82 32.72 -18.35
CA GLU A 150 20.57 31.44 -18.25
C GLU A 150 19.88 30.45 -17.31
N GLU A 151 19.10 30.92 -16.34
CA GLU A 151 18.27 30.09 -15.45
C GLU A 151 17.29 29.18 -16.20
N TYR A 152 16.84 29.60 -17.39
CA TYR A 152 15.89 28.85 -18.24
C TYR A 152 16.55 27.75 -19.10
N LEU A 153 17.84 27.50 -18.92
CA LEU A 153 18.50 26.34 -19.51
C LEU A 153 17.89 25.02 -18.98
N TYR A 154 17.39 25.03 -17.76
CA TYR A 154 16.74 23.83 -17.20
C TYR A 154 15.42 23.51 -17.91
N GLU A 155 14.61 24.52 -18.23
CA GLU A 155 13.38 24.37 -19.01
C GLU A 155 13.68 23.91 -20.45
N LEU A 156 14.74 24.45 -21.05
CA LEU A 156 15.18 24.02 -22.37
C LEU A 156 15.58 22.55 -22.38
N ALA A 157 16.35 22.11 -21.38
CA ALA A 157 16.73 20.71 -21.23
C ALA A 157 15.51 19.81 -21.05
N ALA A 158 14.52 20.24 -20.27
CA ALA A 158 13.28 19.49 -20.07
C ALA A 158 12.50 19.34 -21.40
N PHE A 159 12.41 20.37 -22.23
CA PHE A 159 11.77 20.26 -23.55
C PHE A 159 12.51 19.27 -24.46
N TYR A 160 13.84 19.26 -24.45
CA TYR A 160 14.61 18.24 -25.18
C TYR A 160 14.35 16.83 -24.68
N LEU A 161 14.15 16.62 -23.37
CA LEU A 161 13.77 15.31 -22.82
C LEU A 161 12.37 14.88 -23.27
N TYR A 162 11.40 15.81 -23.23
CA TYR A 162 10.03 15.54 -23.72
C TYR A 162 10.01 15.21 -25.21
N ASP A 163 10.88 15.85 -25.99
CA ASP A 163 11.02 15.61 -27.43
C ASP A 163 11.92 14.38 -27.76
N LYS A 164 12.27 13.60 -26.72
CA LYS A 164 13.11 12.39 -26.86
C LYS A 164 14.48 12.67 -27.51
N LYS A 165 15.06 13.81 -27.19
CA LYS A 165 16.40 14.25 -27.61
C LYS A 165 17.37 14.28 -26.40
N PRO A 166 17.63 13.14 -25.72
CA PRO A 166 18.37 13.11 -24.45
C PRO A 166 19.79 13.66 -24.56
N ASP A 167 20.49 13.43 -25.68
CA ASP A 167 21.86 13.94 -25.86
C ASP A 167 21.90 15.48 -25.89
N LYS A 168 20.90 16.12 -26.53
CA LYS A 168 20.79 17.59 -26.50
C LYS A 168 20.45 18.11 -25.11
N ALA A 169 19.62 17.39 -24.35
CA ALA A 169 19.33 17.75 -22.98
C ALA A 169 20.60 17.74 -22.12
N ILE A 170 21.45 16.71 -22.27
CA ILE A 170 22.76 16.63 -21.60
C ILE A 170 23.64 17.83 -21.96
N ASP A 171 23.73 18.21 -23.25
CA ASP A 171 24.49 19.36 -23.68
C ASP A 171 24.01 20.66 -23.05
N VAL A 172 22.69 20.83 -22.92
CA VAL A 172 22.09 21.99 -22.25
C VAL A 172 22.35 21.99 -20.75
N TYR A 173 22.24 20.83 -20.07
CA TYR A 173 22.62 20.73 -18.66
C TYR A 173 24.09 21.05 -18.45
N ASN A 174 24.99 20.60 -19.32
CA ASN A 174 26.41 20.95 -19.25
C ASN A 174 26.65 22.45 -19.42
N ARG A 175 25.88 23.11 -20.30
CA ARG A 175 25.92 24.60 -20.44
C ARG A 175 25.41 25.27 -19.16
N ALA A 176 24.33 24.75 -18.58
CA ALA A 176 23.80 25.26 -17.30
C ALA A 176 24.85 25.18 -16.20
N GLU A 177 25.54 24.05 -16.06
CA GLU A 177 26.62 23.87 -15.06
C GLU A 177 27.79 24.81 -15.27
N GLN A 178 28.15 25.14 -16.51
CA GLN A 178 29.23 26.09 -16.81
C GLN A 178 28.90 27.52 -16.36
N VAL A 179 27.64 27.91 -16.40
CA VAL A 179 27.21 29.30 -16.11
C VAL A 179 26.65 29.44 -14.69
N LEU A 180 25.90 28.47 -14.23
CA LEU A 180 25.17 28.51 -12.95
C LEU A 180 25.85 27.67 -11.86
N GLY A 181 26.83 26.85 -12.23
CA GLY A 181 27.46 25.87 -11.32
C GLY A 181 26.73 24.51 -11.31
N ILE A 182 27.40 23.54 -10.71
CA ILE A 182 26.83 22.18 -10.52
C ILE A 182 25.63 22.27 -9.60
N SER A 183 24.53 21.62 -9.98
CA SER A 183 23.29 21.55 -9.20
C SER A 183 22.78 20.12 -9.13
N GLU A 184 22.05 19.82 -8.05
CA GLU A 184 21.36 18.54 -7.90
C GLU A 184 20.47 18.22 -9.11
N MET A 185 19.72 19.22 -9.58
CA MET A 185 18.82 19.06 -10.71
C MET A 185 19.55 18.62 -11.97
N SER A 186 20.67 19.29 -12.35
CA SER A 186 21.41 18.93 -13.55
C SER A 186 22.04 17.55 -13.44
N SER A 187 22.72 17.27 -12.32
CA SER A 187 23.44 16.02 -12.12
C SER A 187 22.50 14.81 -12.07
N LEU A 188 21.37 14.87 -11.33
CA LEU A 188 20.42 13.76 -11.24
C LEU A 188 19.71 13.51 -12.58
N GLN A 189 19.34 14.57 -13.31
CA GLN A 189 18.70 14.39 -14.63
C GLN A 189 19.69 13.78 -15.64
N LYS A 190 20.94 14.23 -15.68
CA LYS A 190 21.96 13.61 -16.52
C LYS A 190 22.23 12.16 -16.14
N GLN A 191 22.35 11.86 -14.83
CA GLN A 191 22.46 10.50 -14.33
C GLN A 191 21.34 9.61 -14.85
N LYS A 192 20.09 10.06 -14.69
CA LYS A 192 18.92 9.32 -15.17
C LYS A 192 19.00 9.05 -16.67
N VAL A 193 19.32 10.06 -17.47
CA VAL A 193 19.45 9.92 -18.94
C VAL A 193 20.56 8.91 -19.28
N TYR A 194 21.71 8.99 -18.62
CA TYR A 194 22.81 8.06 -18.86
C TYR A 194 22.46 6.61 -18.47
N LEU A 195 21.73 6.41 -17.36
CA LEU A 195 21.25 5.08 -16.94
C LEU A 195 20.24 4.51 -17.95
N GLU A 196 19.30 5.31 -18.43
CA GLU A 196 18.33 4.91 -19.47
C GLU A 196 19.03 4.56 -20.80
N GLN A 197 20.16 5.18 -21.09
CA GLN A 197 20.98 4.86 -22.28
C GLN A 197 21.97 3.69 -22.04
N GLY A 198 22.04 3.14 -20.83
CA GLY A 198 23.01 2.09 -20.46
C GLY A 198 24.45 2.60 -20.32
N LYS A 199 24.66 3.92 -20.26
CA LYS A 199 25.96 4.57 -20.09
C LYS A 199 26.31 4.68 -18.59
N ILE A 200 26.53 3.54 -17.94
CA ILE A 200 26.69 3.44 -16.48
C ILE A 200 27.84 4.29 -15.96
N ASP A 201 29.01 4.24 -16.63
CA ASP A 201 30.19 5.01 -16.20
C ASP A 201 29.98 6.53 -16.26
N ASP A 202 29.21 7.02 -17.24
CA ASP A 202 28.90 8.45 -17.32
C ASP A 202 27.88 8.86 -16.25
N ALA A 203 26.91 8.01 -15.93
CA ALA A 203 26.02 8.23 -14.80
C ALA A 203 26.76 8.31 -13.47
N ILE A 204 27.74 7.42 -13.24
CA ILE A 204 28.58 7.43 -12.05
C ILE A 204 29.39 8.71 -11.94
N LYS A 205 30.02 9.16 -13.04
CA LYS A 205 30.78 10.42 -13.08
C LYS A 205 29.92 11.64 -12.69
N GLU A 206 28.66 11.66 -13.10
CA GLU A 206 27.74 12.74 -12.69
C GLU A 206 27.44 12.69 -11.19
N GLY A 207 27.29 11.50 -10.60
CA GLY A 207 27.15 11.35 -9.16
C GLY A 207 28.42 11.76 -8.40
N GLU A 208 29.61 11.36 -8.91
CA GLU A 208 30.91 11.76 -8.34
C GLU A 208 31.07 13.29 -8.36
N LYS A 209 30.73 13.96 -9.45
CA LYS A 209 30.74 15.44 -9.52
C LYS A 209 29.81 16.08 -8.49
N LEU A 210 28.63 15.49 -8.26
CA LEU A 210 27.67 16.02 -7.29
C LEU A 210 28.23 15.91 -5.87
N VAL A 211 28.83 14.78 -5.53
CA VAL A 211 29.50 14.58 -4.23
C VAL A 211 30.68 15.52 -4.06
N GLU A 212 31.52 15.72 -5.10
CA GLU A 212 32.65 16.67 -5.06
C GLU A 212 32.18 18.13 -4.86
N ALA A 213 31.04 18.50 -5.48
CA ALA A 213 30.50 19.85 -5.35
C ALA A 213 29.84 20.10 -3.99
N PHE A 214 29.34 19.06 -3.33
CA PHE A 214 28.62 19.13 -2.06
C PHE A 214 29.11 18.06 -1.08
N PRO A 215 30.37 18.13 -0.60
CA PRO A 215 31.00 17.07 0.19
C PRO A 215 30.36 16.86 1.57
N ASP A 216 29.65 17.86 2.10
CA ASP A 216 28.95 17.80 3.39
C ASP A 216 27.55 17.18 3.28
N GLU A 217 27.07 16.91 2.07
CA GLU A 217 25.75 16.34 1.82
C GLU A 217 25.82 14.81 1.73
N GLU A 218 25.71 14.15 2.88
CA GLU A 218 25.72 12.68 3.04
C GLU A 218 24.79 11.95 2.05
N ARG A 219 23.65 12.56 1.73
CA ARG A 219 22.65 12.03 0.81
C ARG A 219 23.22 11.67 -0.56
N TYR A 220 24.07 12.53 -1.14
CA TYR A 220 24.62 12.29 -2.47
C TYR A 220 25.62 11.13 -2.50
N VAL A 221 26.35 10.95 -1.40
CA VAL A 221 27.26 9.82 -1.24
C VAL A 221 26.49 8.50 -1.21
N MET A 222 25.35 8.48 -0.49
CA MET A 222 24.51 7.30 -0.39
C MET A 222 23.84 6.98 -1.73
N GLU A 223 23.26 7.98 -2.41
CA GLU A 223 22.63 7.81 -3.73
C GLU A 223 23.63 7.27 -4.78
N LEU A 224 24.88 7.77 -4.76
CA LEU A 224 25.93 7.26 -5.63
C LEU A 224 26.26 5.80 -5.32
N ALA A 225 26.41 5.45 -4.05
CA ALA A 225 26.70 4.08 -3.64
C ALA A 225 25.57 3.11 -3.99
N GLU A 226 24.32 3.52 -3.81
CA GLU A 226 23.15 2.74 -4.23
C GLU A 226 23.11 2.57 -5.76
N THR A 227 23.41 3.63 -6.52
CA THR A 227 23.52 3.57 -7.99
C THR A 227 24.57 2.55 -8.42
N LEU A 228 25.73 2.55 -7.78
CA LEU A 228 26.80 1.57 -8.01
C LEU A 228 26.31 0.13 -7.72
N ALA A 229 25.67 -0.09 -6.58
CA ALA A 229 25.19 -1.41 -6.17
C ALA A 229 24.12 -1.96 -7.13
N GLN A 230 23.12 -1.15 -7.48
CA GLN A 230 22.05 -1.50 -8.41
C GLN A 230 22.59 -1.88 -9.81
N ASN A 231 23.71 -1.30 -10.20
CA ASN A 231 24.38 -1.62 -11.47
C ASN A 231 25.45 -2.71 -11.37
N LYS A 232 25.37 -3.57 -10.34
CA LYS A 232 26.29 -4.72 -10.11
C LYS A 232 27.74 -4.32 -9.83
N LEU A 233 27.97 -3.13 -9.34
CA LEU A 233 29.27 -2.60 -8.94
C LEU A 233 29.40 -2.54 -7.41
N ALA A 234 28.85 -3.54 -6.70
CA ALA A 234 28.80 -3.58 -5.23
C ALA A 234 30.20 -3.42 -4.58
N ALA A 235 31.25 -4.02 -5.15
CA ALA A 235 32.61 -3.86 -4.64
C ALA A 235 33.09 -2.39 -4.70
N ARG A 236 32.73 -1.65 -5.75
CA ARG A 236 33.04 -0.22 -5.90
C ARG A 236 32.23 0.62 -4.92
N ALA A 237 30.95 0.29 -4.73
CA ALA A 237 30.09 0.93 -3.74
C ALA A 237 30.64 0.76 -2.32
N VAL A 238 31.09 -0.45 -1.97
CA VAL A 238 31.75 -0.72 -0.68
C VAL A 238 32.94 0.17 -0.49
N SER A 239 33.89 0.18 -1.45
CA SER A 239 35.12 1.00 -1.33
C SER A 239 34.82 2.50 -1.20
N TYR A 240 33.77 2.96 -1.89
CA TYR A 240 33.35 4.36 -1.86
C TYR A 240 32.80 4.77 -0.49
N ILE A 241 31.93 3.95 0.08
CA ILE A 241 31.38 4.21 1.41
C ILE A 241 32.42 3.97 2.52
N GLU A 242 33.29 2.95 2.40
CA GLU A 242 34.39 2.76 3.36
C GLU A 242 35.28 4.01 3.49
N GLU A 243 35.61 4.65 2.37
CA GLU A 243 36.42 5.87 2.38
C GLU A 243 35.63 7.04 3.00
N TYR A 244 34.36 7.19 2.68
CA TYR A 244 33.54 8.23 3.29
C TYR A 244 33.38 8.05 4.81
N VAL A 245 33.06 6.84 5.27
CA VAL A 245 32.91 6.52 6.70
C VAL A 245 34.21 6.72 7.47
N LYS A 246 35.37 6.44 6.84
CA LYS A 246 36.68 6.70 7.45
C LYS A 246 36.94 8.19 7.70
N GLN A 247 36.46 9.05 6.79
CA GLN A 247 36.57 10.51 6.93
C GLN A 247 35.48 11.07 7.85
N ASN A 248 34.35 10.40 7.93
CA ASN A 248 33.16 10.80 8.71
C ASN A 248 32.75 9.68 9.69
N PRO A 249 33.51 9.45 10.78
CA PRO A 249 33.27 8.31 11.67
C PRO A 249 31.94 8.35 12.44
N ASP A 250 31.30 9.50 12.49
CA ASP A 250 30.00 9.68 13.17
C ASP A 250 28.79 9.53 12.20
N ALA A 251 29.04 9.30 10.90
CA ALA A 251 28.01 9.16 9.89
C ALA A 251 27.28 7.80 10.02
N SER A 252 26.17 7.77 10.73
CA SER A 252 25.45 6.54 11.06
C SER A 252 24.71 5.92 9.86
N GLN A 253 24.09 6.73 9.00
CA GLN A 253 23.35 6.23 7.84
C GLN A 253 24.27 5.58 6.79
N PRO A 254 25.42 6.20 6.40
CA PRO A 254 26.41 5.53 5.54
C PRO A 254 26.95 4.23 6.12
N LYS A 255 27.14 4.13 7.44
CA LYS A 255 27.57 2.88 8.08
C LYS A 255 26.49 1.77 7.95
N LEU A 256 25.21 2.11 8.09
CA LEU A 256 24.12 1.16 7.87
C LEU A 256 24.07 0.69 6.41
N LEU A 257 24.24 1.62 5.46
CA LEU A 257 24.36 1.29 4.04
C LEU A 257 25.59 0.41 3.78
N LEU A 258 26.73 0.74 4.38
CA LEU A 258 27.96 -0.07 4.26
C LEU A 258 27.74 -1.52 4.73
N ALA A 259 27.03 -1.71 5.84
CA ALA A 259 26.71 -3.04 6.33
C ALA A 259 25.85 -3.83 5.32
N ALA A 260 24.87 -3.17 4.68
CA ALA A 260 24.07 -3.77 3.61
C ALA A 260 24.94 -4.13 2.39
N LEU A 261 25.80 -3.20 1.95
CA LEU A 261 26.71 -3.40 0.82
C LEU A 261 27.73 -4.53 1.08
N TYR A 262 28.26 -4.65 2.30
CA TYR A 262 29.10 -5.79 2.68
C TYR A 262 28.38 -7.12 2.48
N ARG A 263 27.12 -7.22 2.89
CA ARG A 263 26.32 -8.43 2.71
C ARG A 263 26.09 -8.73 1.24
N GLU A 264 25.70 -7.74 0.43
CA GLU A 264 25.50 -7.90 -1.02
C GLU A 264 26.78 -8.30 -1.75
N ASN A 265 27.93 -7.82 -1.28
CA ASN A 265 29.24 -8.18 -1.82
C ASN A 265 29.84 -9.47 -1.23
N GLY A 266 29.03 -10.25 -0.48
CA GLY A 266 29.45 -11.53 0.10
C GLY A 266 30.37 -11.42 1.31
N GLN A 267 30.56 -10.24 1.89
CA GLN A 267 31.38 -9.99 3.08
C GLN A 267 30.54 -10.08 4.36
N GLU A 268 29.83 -11.19 4.53
CA GLU A 268 28.81 -11.39 5.57
C GLU A 268 29.34 -11.10 6.99
N GLN A 269 30.60 -11.52 7.30
CA GLN A 269 31.16 -11.30 8.64
C GLN A 269 31.38 -9.81 8.93
N LYS A 270 31.91 -9.05 7.96
CA LYS A 270 32.06 -7.60 8.12
C LYS A 270 30.72 -6.89 8.33
N SER A 271 29.69 -7.32 7.61
CA SER A 271 28.33 -6.81 7.79
C SER A 271 27.83 -7.04 9.21
N ARG A 272 27.97 -8.27 9.71
CA ARG A 272 27.52 -8.63 11.07
C ARG A 272 28.26 -7.90 12.17
N ASP A 273 29.59 -7.75 12.02
CA ASP A 273 30.43 -7.02 12.99
C ASP A 273 30.01 -5.55 13.06
N LEU A 274 29.84 -4.91 11.90
CA LEU A 274 29.42 -3.52 11.82
C LEU A 274 28.00 -3.32 12.36
N LEU A 275 27.04 -4.18 12.01
CA LEU A 275 25.69 -4.10 12.55
C LEU A 275 25.65 -4.32 14.06
N SER A 276 26.51 -5.21 14.58
CA SER A 276 26.60 -5.41 16.03
C SER A 276 27.06 -4.15 16.76
N GLU A 277 28.00 -3.39 16.18
CA GLU A 277 28.43 -2.08 16.69
C GLU A 277 27.30 -1.04 16.61
N LEU A 278 26.67 -0.91 15.42
CA LEU A 278 25.62 0.08 15.18
C LEU A 278 24.38 -0.14 16.05
N PHE A 279 24.05 -1.38 16.39
CA PHE A 279 22.93 -1.68 17.27
C PHE A 279 23.18 -1.32 18.73
N ASP A 280 24.44 -1.22 19.14
CA ASP A 280 24.81 -0.70 20.46
C ASP A 280 24.76 0.84 20.54
N ASP A 281 24.84 1.55 19.41
CA ASP A 281 24.81 3.02 19.37
C ASP A 281 23.40 3.56 19.65
N PRO A 282 23.14 4.26 20.77
CA PRO A 282 21.84 4.82 21.08
C PRO A 282 21.46 6.04 20.22
N ASN A 283 22.41 6.63 19.49
CA ASN A 283 22.15 7.80 18.64
C ASN A 283 21.49 7.41 17.30
N ILE A 284 21.55 6.14 16.92
CA ILE A 284 20.86 5.65 15.72
C ILE A 284 19.41 5.34 16.09
N GLU A 285 18.47 5.99 15.43
CA GLU A 285 17.04 5.82 15.68
C GLU A 285 16.58 4.35 15.58
N SER A 286 15.65 3.94 16.43
CA SER A 286 15.06 2.59 16.44
C SER A 286 14.50 2.20 15.07
N GLY A 287 13.86 3.13 14.36
CA GLY A 287 13.28 2.90 13.04
C GLY A 287 14.28 2.35 12.01
N SER A 288 15.49 2.92 11.95
CA SER A 288 16.55 2.44 11.05
C SER A 288 16.99 1.01 11.40
N LYS A 289 17.12 0.70 12.69
CA LYS A 289 17.47 -0.65 13.17
C LYS A 289 16.36 -1.66 12.92
N ILE A 290 15.09 -1.26 13.08
CA ILE A 290 13.90 -2.07 12.77
C ILE A 290 13.89 -2.43 11.28
N LEU A 291 14.19 -1.50 10.37
CA LEU A 291 14.28 -1.79 8.94
C LEU A 291 15.35 -2.85 8.64
N VAL A 292 16.52 -2.77 9.28
CA VAL A 292 17.56 -3.79 9.15
C VAL A 292 17.03 -5.15 9.60
N LEU A 293 16.39 -5.24 10.76
CA LEU A 293 15.78 -6.48 11.26
C LEU A 293 14.70 -7.01 10.31
N GLY A 294 13.90 -6.14 9.70
CA GLY A 294 12.93 -6.50 8.67
C GLY A 294 13.57 -7.23 7.49
N THR A 295 14.75 -6.75 7.01
CA THR A 295 15.48 -7.44 5.93
C THR A 295 15.95 -8.84 6.33
N TYR A 296 16.38 -9.02 7.59
CA TYR A 296 16.75 -10.34 8.11
C TYR A 296 15.52 -11.23 8.29
N ASN A 297 14.37 -10.69 8.69
CA ASN A 297 13.13 -11.46 8.81
C ASN A 297 12.69 -12.05 7.46
N VAL A 298 12.87 -11.32 6.35
CA VAL A 298 12.62 -11.86 5.00
C VAL A 298 13.53 -13.07 4.70
N VAL A 299 14.80 -13.00 5.08
CA VAL A 299 15.74 -14.13 4.91
C VAL A 299 15.34 -15.32 5.77
N LEU A 300 15.02 -15.07 7.04
CA LEU A 300 14.55 -16.11 7.98
C LEU A 300 13.26 -16.77 7.50
N THR A 301 12.29 -16.00 7.01
CA THR A 301 11.03 -16.52 6.44
C THR A 301 11.28 -17.45 5.26
N ARG A 302 12.21 -17.07 4.36
CA ARG A 302 12.60 -17.93 3.23
C ARG A 302 13.29 -19.22 3.70
N GLN A 303 14.09 -19.18 4.77
CA GLN A 303 14.73 -20.34 5.34
C GLN A 303 13.72 -21.23 6.07
N ALA A 304 12.82 -20.65 6.86
CA ALA A 304 11.75 -21.34 7.57
C ALA A 304 10.83 -22.10 6.61
N SER A 305 10.46 -21.50 5.48
CA SER A 305 9.62 -22.15 4.45
C SER A 305 10.29 -23.40 3.81
N LYS A 306 11.62 -23.50 3.91
CA LYS A 306 12.40 -24.68 3.48
C LYS A 306 12.67 -25.66 4.62
N GLY A 307 12.15 -25.40 5.80
CA GLY A 307 12.33 -26.24 6.99
C GLY A 307 13.71 -26.17 7.65
N GLN A 308 14.56 -25.21 7.27
CA GLN A 308 15.93 -25.09 7.80
C GLN A 308 16.28 -23.62 8.01
N ILE A 309 16.32 -23.18 9.26
CA ILE A 309 16.87 -21.88 9.66
C ILE A 309 18.33 -22.09 10.06
N ASP A 310 19.24 -21.28 9.52
CA ASP A 310 20.65 -21.27 9.91
C ASP A 310 20.80 -20.85 11.38
N PRO A 311 21.34 -21.73 12.27
CA PRO A 311 21.51 -21.41 13.69
C PRO A 311 22.42 -20.20 13.94
N SER A 312 23.43 -19.97 13.09
CA SER A 312 24.33 -18.83 13.18
C SER A 312 23.57 -17.51 12.89
N LEU A 313 22.72 -17.51 11.88
CA LEU A 313 21.88 -16.36 11.56
C LEU A 313 20.88 -16.10 12.68
N GLN A 314 20.23 -17.15 13.19
CA GLN A 314 19.28 -17.04 14.30
C GLN A 314 19.94 -16.42 15.54
N THR A 315 21.14 -16.90 15.92
CA THR A 315 21.90 -16.36 17.06
C THR A 315 22.24 -14.89 16.85
N PHE A 316 22.71 -14.55 15.67
CA PHE A 316 23.06 -13.17 15.32
C PHE A 316 21.84 -12.24 15.41
N VAL A 317 20.72 -12.61 14.80
CA VAL A 317 19.51 -11.77 14.81
C VAL A 317 18.94 -11.63 16.21
N ASN A 318 18.93 -12.70 17.03
CA ASN A 318 18.55 -12.59 18.43
C ASN A 318 19.44 -11.61 19.21
N GLY A 319 20.76 -11.62 18.96
CA GLY A 319 21.68 -10.66 19.55
C GLY A 319 21.37 -9.21 19.17
N LEU A 320 20.96 -8.96 17.93
CA LEU A 320 20.52 -7.62 17.49
C LEU A 320 19.19 -7.22 18.18
N ILE A 321 18.24 -8.13 18.30
CA ILE A 321 16.98 -7.89 19.00
C ILE A 321 17.20 -7.53 20.47
N ASP A 322 18.09 -8.25 21.15
CA ASP A 322 18.39 -7.98 22.56
C ASP A 322 19.01 -6.59 22.75
N LYS A 323 19.93 -6.19 21.87
CA LYS A 323 20.51 -4.85 21.87
C LYS A 323 19.45 -3.77 21.61
N LEU A 324 18.57 -4.00 20.63
CA LEU A 324 17.51 -3.08 20.28
C LEU A 324 16.52 -2.88 21.45
N LYS A 325 16.06 -3.95 22.08
CA LYS A 325 15.19 -3.90 23.26
C LYS A 325 15.84 -3.21 24.46
N LYS A 326 17.15 -3.41 24.64
CA LYS A 326 17.91 -2.77 25.71
C LYS A 326 17.99 -1.25 25.52
N ASN A 327 18.21 -0.80 24.28
CA ASN A 327 18.36 0.62 23.97
C ASN A 327 17.03 1.36 23.86
N TYR A 328 15.96 0.66 23.47
CA TYR A 328 14.62 1.24 23.25
C TYR A 328 13.52 0.44 23.98
N PRO A 329 13.55 0.36 25.33
CA PRO A 329 12.64 -0.50 26.10
C PRO A 329 11.18 -0.03 26.13
N GLU A 330 10.92 1.22 25.72
CA GLU A 330 9.59 1.85 25.69
C GLU A 330 9.07 2.06 24.25
N ASP A 331 9.75 1.51 23.25
CA ASP A 331 9.34 1.63 21.85
C ASP A 331 8.50 0.40 21.44
N ALA A 332 7.22 0.64 21.13
CA ALA A 332 6.28 -0.41 20.76
C ALA A 332 6.68 -1.16 19.48
N ASP A 333 7.24 -0.47 18.49
CA ASP A 333 7.61 -1.05 17.19
C ASP A 333 8.81 -2.01 17.33
N VAL A 334 9.70 -1.76 18.30
CA VAL A 334 10.80 -2.65 18.65
C VAL A 334 10.27 -4.01 19.12
N PHE A 335 9.23 -4.01 19.95
CA PHE A 335 8.61 -5.25 20.39
C PHE A 335 7.76 -5.90 19.30
N GLY A 336 7.15 -5.09 18.42
CA GLY A 336 6.43 -5.59 17.24
C GLY A 336 7.34 -6.41 16.32
N VAL A 337 8.44 -5.82 15.84
CA VAL A 337 9.39 -6.52 14.95
C VAL A 337 10.03 -7.73 15.62
N SER A 338 10.27 -7.66 16.94
CA SER A 338 10.75 -8.82 17.68
C SER A 338 9.72 -9.95 17.71
N GLY A 339 8.45 -9.63 17.90
CA GLY A 339 7.34 -10.58 17.82
C GLY A 339 7.28 -11.29 16.47
N ASP A 340 7.38 -10.52 15.37
CA ASP A 340 7.38 -11.05 14.01
C ASP A 340 8.54 -12.03 13.75
N ILE A 341 9.74 -11.64 14.16
CA ILE A 341 10.93 -12.49 13.98
C ILE A 341 10.83 -13.76 14.84
N ASN A 342 10.37 -13.64 16.09
CA ASN A 342 10.18 -14.80 16.95
C ASN A 342 9.08 -15.74 16.41
N THR A 343 8.03 -15.20 15.80
CA THR A 343 7.01 -16.00 15.10
C THR A 343 7.63 -16.77 13.92
N THR A 344 8.43 -16.09 13.10
CA THR A 344 9.15 -16.71 11.97
C THR A 344 10.09 -17.84 12.44
N MET A 345 10.73 -17.69 13.59
CA MET A 345 11.59 -18.69 14.20
C MET A 345 10.82 -19.77 14.99
N SER A 346 9.49 -19.73 15.02
CA SER A 346 8.62 -20.61 15.81
C SER A 346 8.82 -20.49 17.33
N ASN A 347 9.37 -19.39 17.81
CA ASN A 347 9.51 -19.06 19.23
C ASN A 347 8.22 -18.46 19.80
N ASN A 348 7.11 -19.17 19.67
CA ASN A 348 5.75 -18.68 19.90
C ASN A 348 5.56 -18.02 21.28
N THR A 349 6.19 -18.59 22.33
CA THR A 349 6.10 -18.03 23.69
C THR A 349 6.76 -16.65 23.79
N GLN A 350 7.89 -16.45 23.13
CA GLN A 350 8.56 -15.14 23.12
C GLN A 350 7.82 -14.15 22.22
N ALA A 351 7.34 -14.60 21.06
CA ALA A 351 6.54 -13.79 20.16
C ALA A 351 5.30 -13.22 20.86
N GLN A 352 4.57 -14.06 21.60
CA GLN A 352 3.40 -13.61 22.37
C GLN A 352 3.75 -12.54 23.41
N LYS A 353 4.85 -12.74 24.17
CA LYS A 353 5.30 -11.74 25.15
C LYS A 353 5.65 -10.40 24.48
N ASP A 354 6.28 -10.46 23.33
CA ASP A 354 6.71 -9.28 22.60
C ASP A 354 5.51 -8.52 22.03
N TYR A 355 4.55 -9.18 21.40
CA TYR A 355 3.32 -8.53 20.94
C TYR A 355 2.50 -7.93 22.10
N LEU A 356 2.39 -8.64 23.23
CA LEU A 356 1.73 -8.10 24.43
C LEU A 356 2.44 -6.86 24.95
N LYS A 357 3.79 -6.84 24.95
CA LYS A 357 4.56 -5.67 25.38
C LYS A 357 4.37 -4.52 24.39
N ALA A 358 4.36 -4.78 23.06
CA ALA A 358 4.07 -3.78 22.05
C ALA A 358 2.70 -3.11 22.27
N ILE A 359 1.67 -3.92 22.51
CA ILE A 359 0.32 -3.46 22.81
C ILE A 359 0.27 -2.62 24.09
N GLN A 360 0.93 -3.08 25.16
CA GLN A 360 1.01 -2.34 26.45
C GLN A 360 1.71 -0.99 26.31
N LEU A 361 2.67 -0.88 25.39
CA LEU A 361 3.36 0.36 25.06
C LEU A 361 2.55 1.27 24.12
N GLY A 362 1.33 0.87 23.75
CA GLY A 362 0.44 1.67 22.93
C GLY A 362 0.69 1.55 21.43
N ALA A 363 1.07 0.35 20.95
CA ALA A 363 1.16 0.10 19.52
C ALA A 363 -0.11 0.59 18.80
N THR A 364 0.04 1.62 17.97
CA THR A 364 -1.07 2.26 17.25
C THR A 364 -1.37 1.56 15.93
N ASN A 365 -0.51 0.65 15.48
CA ASN A 365 -0.74 -0.13 14.29
C ASN A 365 -1.60 -1.37 14.60
N PHE A 366 -2.51 -1.69 13.70
CA PHE A 366 -3.36 -2.87 13.82
C PHE A 366 -2.60 -4.19 13.69
N GLU A 367 -1.41 -4.16 13.07
CA GLU A 367 -0.65 -5.36 12.71
C GLU A 367 -0.20 -6.17 13.93
N ALA A 368 0.29 -5.50 14.99
CA ALA A 368 0.68 -6.18 16.23
C ALA A 368 -0.50 -6.91 16.89
N TRP A 369 -1.68 -6.32 16.88
CA TRP A 369 -2.91 -6.95 17.36
C TRP A 369 -3.28 -8.16 16.50
N GLN A 370 -3.29 -8.01 15.17
CA GLN A 370 -3.60 -9.10 14.25
C GLN A 370 -2.66 -10.29 14.45
N ASN A 371 -1.35 -10.03 14.55
CA ASN A 371 -0.34 -11.08 14.69
C ASN A 371 -0.48 -11.81 16.03
N LEU A 372 -0.77 -11.09 17.13
CA LEU A 372 -1.10 -11.69 18.41
C LEU A 372 -2.30 -12.64 18.30
N LEU A 373 -3.41 -12.18 17.70
CA LEU A 373 -4.63 -12.98 17.59
C LEU A 373 -4.44 -14.23 16.71
N VAL A 374 -3.70 -14.09 15.61
CA VAL A 374 -3.31 -15.22 14.75
C VAL A 374 -2.52 -16.25 15.56
N LEU A 375 -1.54 -15.79 16.35
CA LEU A 375 -0.71 -16.64 17.17
C LEU A 375 -1.54 -17.36 18.25
N GLU A 376 -2.40 -16.65 18.98
CA GLU A 376 -3.27 -17.22 20.02
C GLU A 376 -4.28 -18.22 19.45
N SER A 377 -4.83 -17.92 18.27
CA SER A 377 -5.69 -18.85 17.53
C SER A 377 -4.95 -20.14 17.19
N THR A 378 -3.73 -20.03 16.67
CA THR A 378 -2.87 -21.18 16.30
C THR A 378 -2.52 -22.03 17.52
N LEU A 379 -2.27 -21.39 18.67
CA LEU A 379 -1.96 -22.05 19.95
C LEU A 379 -3.21 -22.54 20.70
N ASN A 380 -4.41 -22.36 20.15
CA ASN A 380 -5.70 -22.68 20.77
C ASN A 380 -5.92 -22.00 22.15
N GLN A 381 -5.39 -20.79 22.33
CA GLN A 381 -5.53 -19.99 23.55
C GLN A 381 -6.81 -19.14 23.51
N PHE A 382 -7.97 -19.81 23.47
CA PHE A 382 -9.25 -19.17 23.20
C PHE A 382 -9.68 -18.14 24.25
N ASP A 383 -9.33 -18.31 25.52
CA ASP A 383 -9.63 -17.33 26.57
C ASP A 383 -8.83 -16.03 26.36
N SER A 384 -7.54 -16.11 26.05
CA SER A 384 -6.71 -14.96 25.70
C SER A 384 -7.20 -14.29 24.42
N LEU A 385 -7.56 -15.09 23.41
CA LEU A 385 -8.06 -14.62 22.13
C LEU A 385 -9.35 -13.79 22.28
N ILE A 386 -10.26 -14.16 23.20
CA ILE A 386 -11.44 -13.36 23.53
C ILE A 386 -11.01 -12.03 24.14
N VAL A 387 -10.21 -12.06 25.21
CA VAL A 387 -9.79 -10.85 25.93
C VAL A 387 -9.08 -9.87 25.01
N HIS A 388 -8.13 -10.35 24.21
CA HIS A 388 -7.34 -9.45 23.36
C HIS A 388 -8.12 -8.98 22.13
N SER A 389 -9.02 -9.78 21.57
CA SER A 389 -9.89 -9.32 20.49
C SER A 389 -10.87 -8.25 20.97
N GLU A 390 -11.45 -8.37 22.17
CA GLU A 390 -12.32 -7.36 22.79
C GLU A 390 -11.55 -6.05 23.04
N ALA A 391 -10.36 -6.13 23.64
CA ALA A 391 -9.51 -4.97 23.86
C ALA A 391 -9.11 -4.28 22.52
N GLY A 392 -8.81 -5.07 21.48
CA GLY A 392 -8.54 -4.56 20.15
C GLY A 392 -9.74 -3.84 19.54
N LEU A 393 -10.96 -4.32 19.78
CA LEU A 393 -12.20 -3.70 19.28
C LEU A 393 -12.48 -2.33 19.89
N GLU A 394 -12.00 -2.05 21.10
CA GLU A 394 -12.08 -0.70 21.70
C GLU A 394 -11.28 0.33 20.90
N LEU A 395 -10.15 -0.09 20.33
CA LEU A 395 -9.25 0.78 19.55
C LEU A 395 -9.60 0.78 18.05
N PHE A 396 -10.00 -0.37 17.51
CA PHE A 396 -10.20 -0.61 16.09
C PHE A 396 -11.59 -1.20 15.79
N PRO A 397 -12.69 -0.48 16.08
CA PRO A 397 -14.05 -1.04 16.00
C PRO A 397 -14.52 -1.42 14.58
N ASN A 398 -13.80 -1.02 13.55
CA ASN A 398 -14.15 -1.30 12.15
C ASN A 398 -13.29 -2.41 11.52
N GLN A 399 -12.47 -3.12 12.29
CA GLN A 399 -11.62 -4.20 11.80
C GLN A 399 -12.35 -5.54 11.83
N ALA A 400 -12.68 -6.06 10.65
CA ALA A 400 -13.40 -7.31 10.49
C ALA A 400 -12.70 -8.50 11.17
N LEU A 401 -11.36 -8.55 11.13
CA LEU A 401 -10.57 -9.65 11.70
C LEU A 401 -10.68 -9.75 13.22
N LEU A 402 -10.84 -8.64 13.93
CA LEU A 402 -11.06 -8.68 15.38
C LEU A 402 -12.37 -9.40 15.73
N TYR A 403 -13.45 -9.05 15.03
CA TYR A 403 -14.74 -9.72 15.19
C TYR A 403 -14.67 -11.19 14.74
N TYR A 404 -13.91 -11.48 13.69
CA TYR A 404 -13.69 -12.85 13.21
C TYR A 404 -13.03 -13.71 14.30
N PHE A 405 -11.89 -13.26 14.85
CA PHE A 405 -11.19 -14.01 15.91
C PHE A 405 -11.97 -14.09 17.20
N ASN A 406 -12.68 -13.03 17.58
CA ASN A 406 -13.58 -13.05 18.73
C ASN A 406 -14.68 -14.09 18.55
N GLY A 407 -15.38 -14.07 17.41
CA GLY A 407 -16.41 -15.05 17.10
C GLY A 407 -15.89 -16.48 16.98
N TYR A 408 -14.71 -16.68 16.40
CA TYR A 408 -14.04 -17.97 16.35
C TYR A 408 -13.73 -18.51 17.75
N ALA A 409 -13.17 -17.69 18.63
CA ALA A 409 -12.85 -18.10 20.00
C ALA A 409 -14.11 -18.47 20.80
N HIS A 410 -15.16 -17.65 20.71
CA HIS A 410 -16.45 -17.95 21.33
C HIS A 410 -17.07 -19.25 20.78
N MET A 411 -17.00 -19.49 19.47
CA MET A 411 -17.47 -20.73 18.85
C MET A 411 -16.72 -21.95 19.43
N ARG A 412 -15.39 -21.87 19.53
CA ARG A 412 -14.56 -22.96 20.09
C ARG A 412 -14.85 -23.23 21.58
N LYS A 413 -15.26 -22.19 22.33
CA LYS A 413 -15.72 -22.28 23.73
C LYS A 413 -17.19 -22.68 23.85
N ARG A 414 -17.90 -22.89 22.73
CA ARG A 414 -19.35 -23.17 22.66
C ARG A 414 -20.23 -22.02 23.20
N HIS A 415 -19.73 -20.80 23.24
CA HIS A 415 -20.49 -19.59 23.53
C HIS A 415 -21.16 -19.12 22.23
N TYR A 416 -22.11 -19.90 21.75
CA TYR A 416 -22.62 -19.76 20.39
C TYR A 416 -23.40 -18.46 20.14
N ARG A 417 -24.01 -17.84 21.16
CA ARG A 417 -24.72 -16.56 20.99
C ARG A 417 -23.74 -15.41 20.76
N GLU A 418 -22.69 -15.34 21.57
CA GLU A 418 -21.61 -14.37 21.44
C GLU A 418 -20.88 -14.57 20.10
N ALA A 419 -20.60 -15.82 19.75
CA ALA A 419 -19.99 -16.16 18.47
C ALA A 419 -20.83 -15.66 17.29
N SER A 420 -22.16 -15.87 17.32
CA SER A 420 -23.04 -15.41 16.23
C SER A 420 -23.01 -13.89 16.08
N THR A 421 -22.99 -13.16 17.20
CA THR A 421 -22.95 -11.69 17.18
C THR A 421 -21.67 -11.17 16.52
N SER A 422 -20.52 -11.70 16.95
CA SER A 422 -19.22 -11.27 16.41
C SER A 422 -19.03 -11.70 14.96
N LEU A 423 -19.39 -12.93 14.59
CA LEU A 423 -19.27 -13.40 13.20
C LEU A 423 -20.17 -12.65 12.23
N GLU A 424 -21.40 -12.31 12.64
CA GLU A 424 -22.28 -11.47 11.80
C GLU A 424 -21.71 -10.06 11.60
N GLN A 425 -21.07 -9.49 12.63
CA GLN A 425 -20.38 -8.21 12.49
C GLN A 425 -19.17 -8.33 11.57
N ALA A 426 -18.33 -9.38 11.75
CA ALA A 426 -17.22 -9.67 10.87
C ALA A 426 -17.67 -9.77 9.40
N LYS A 427 -18.77 -10.51 9.15
CA LYS A 427 -19.35 -10.67 7.82
C LYS A 427 -19.76 -9.34 7.20
N ARG A 428 -20.42 -8.45 7.97
CA ARG A 428 -20.82 -7.11 7.48
C ARG A 428 -19.63 -6.26 7.09
N LEU A 429 -18.56 -6.28 7.89
CA LEU A 429 -17.35 -5.51 7.64
C LEU A 429 -16.48 -6.08 6.51
N SER A 430 -16.67 -7.36 6.14
CA SER A 430 -15.90 -8.06 5.12
C SER A 430 -16.49 -7.99 3.71
N ALA A 431 -17.44 -7.10 3.43
CA ALA A 431 -18.24 -7.09 2.18
C ALA A 431 -17.43 -7.22 0.88
N ALA A 432 -16.20 -6.73 0.84
CA ALA A 432 -15.30 -6.82 -0.32
C ALA A 432 -14.50 -8.14 -0.38
N ASN A 433 -14.49 -8.96 0.69
CA ASN A 433 -13.69 -10.18 0.77
C ASN A 433 -14.59 -11.43 0.78
N GLN A 434 -14.94 -11.93 -0.39
CA GLN A 434 -15.84 -13.07 -0.56
C GLN A 434 -15.28 -14.37 0.04
N ALA A 435 -13.96 -14.55 0.06
CA ALA A 435 -13.32 -15.72 0.66
C ALA A 435 -13.53 -15.74 2.18
N LEU A 436 -13.29 -14.60 2.84
CA LEU A 436 -13.51 -14.46 4.28
C LEU A 436 -15.00 -14.59 4.64
N ILE A 437 -15.90 -14.04 3.82
CA ILE A 437 -17.35 -14.21 4.00
C ILE A 437 -17.74 -15.68 3.94
N ALA A 438 -17.18 -16.45 3.00
CA ALA A 438 -17.48 -17.88 2.89
C ALA A 438 -17.00 -18.66 4.12
N GLU A 439 -15.82 -18.34 4.64
CA GLU A 439 -15.30 -18.94 5.87
C GLU A 439 -16.15 -18.59 7.09
N ILE A 440 -16.53 -17.31 7.25
CA ILE A 440 -17.44 -16.85 8.30
C ILE A 440 -18.79 -17.57 8.19
N ASN A 441 -19.32 -17.72 6.99
CA ASN A 441 -20.59 -18.44 6.78
C ASN A 441 -20.49 -19.91 7.19
N GLY A 442 -19.35 -20.57 6.97
CA GLY A 442 -19.11 -21.93 7.47
C GLY A 442 -19.20 -22.00 9.00
N MET A 443 -18.52 -21.06 9.68
CA MET A 443 -18.60 -20.97 11.15
C MET A 443 -19.99 -20.61 11.66
N LEU A 444 -20.69 -19.68 10.98
CA LEU A 444 -22.09 -19.34 11.31
C LEU A 444 -23.01 -20.55 11.16
N GLY A 445 -22.75 -21.42 10.20
CA GLY A 445 -23.46 -22.70 10.06
C GLY A 445 -23.38 -23.55 11.31
N ASP A 446 -22.16 -23.78 11.85
CA ASP A 446 -21.93 -24.50 13.10
C ASP A 446 -22.58 -23.78 14.30
N VAL A 447 -22.40 -22.48 14.40
CA VAL A 447 -22.88 -21.64 15.50
C VAL A 447 -24.42 -21.64 15.56
N TYR A 448 -25.10 -21.40 14.43
CA TYR A 448 -26.56 -21.41 14.38
C TYR A 448 -27.15 -22.79 14.64
N ASN A 449 -26.46 -23.86 14.18
CA ASN A 449 -26.86 -25.22 14.58
C ASN A 449 -26.78 -25.41 16.10
N GLY A 450 -25.71 -24.91 16.73
CA GLY A 450 -25.49 -24.98 18.19
C GLY A 450 -26.58 -24.28 19.01
N ILE A 451 -27.13 -23.16 18.52
CA ILE A 451 -28.27 -22.45 19.17
C ILE A 451 -29.65 -22.88 18.64
N ARG A 452 -29.70 -23.90 17.79
CA ARG A 452 -30.89 -24.49 17.20
C ARG A 452 -31.66 -23.54 16.23
N GLU A 453 -30.95 -22.57 15.67
CA GLU A 453 -31.51 -21.73 14.59
C GLU A 453 -31.26 -22.38 13.21
N TYR A 454 -31.84 -23.56 13.01
CA TYR A 454 -31.52 -24.46 11.92
C TYR A 454 -31.69 -23.84 10.52
N ALA A 455 -32.71 -23.04 10.29
CA ALA A 455 -32.92 -22.38 9.00
C ALA A 455 -31.76 -21.41 8.67
N LYS A 456 -31.22 -20.69 9.68
CA LYS A 456 -30.04 -19.82 9.49
C LYS A 456 -28.78 -20.61 9.28
N SER A 457 -28.62 -21.74 10.01
CA SER A 457 -27.50 -22.67 9.83
C SER A 457 -27.44 -23.17 8.38
N ASP A 458 -28.56 -23.66 7.86
CA ASP A 458 -28.64 -24.20 6.50
C ASP A 458 -28.34 -23.11 5.47
N MET A 459 -28.91 -21.91 5.62
CA MET A 459 -28.64 -20.78 4.73
C MET A 459 -27.15 -20.38 4.75
N ALA A 460 -26.51 -20.37 5.92
CA ALA A 460 -25.11 -20.02 6.05
C ALA A 460 -24.20 -21.06 5.35
N TYR A 461 -24.47 -22.35 5.55
CA TYR A 461 -23.73 -23.41 4.87
C TYR A 461 -23.91 -23.37 3.34
N GLU A 462 -25.14 -23.17 2.85
CA GLU A 462 -25.38 -23.06 1.40
C GLU A 462 -24.66 -21.86 0.81
N GLN A 463 -24.60 -20.71 1.51
CA GLN A 463 -23.82 -19.55 1.06
C GLN A 463 -22.32 -19.85 1.02
N ALA A 464 -21.78 -20.57 1.99
CA ALA A 464 -20.39 -20.97 1.99
C ALA A 464 -20.07 -21.96 0.86
N LEU A 465 -20.94 -22.95 0.63
CA LEU A 465 -20.81 -23.93 -0.46
C LEU A 465 -21.04 -23.32 -1.84
N ALA A 466 -21.79 -22.22 -1.95
CA ALA A 466 -21.92 -21.47 -3.21
C ALA A 466 -20.59 -20.86 -3.66
N PHE A 467 -19.73 -20.47 -2.71
CA PHE A 467 -18.38 -19.97 -2.98
C PHE A 467 -17.38 -21.11 -3.22
N ASN A 468 -17.38 -22.10 -2.32
CA ASN A 468 -16.50 -23.27 -2.43
C ASN A 468 -17.32 -24.57 -2.29
N PRO A 469 -17.82 -25.14 -3.40
CA PRO A 469 -18.63 -26.36 -3.40
C PRO A 469 -17.93 -27.62 -2.90
N ASN A 470 -16.60 -27.59 -2.79
CA ASN A 470 -15.76 -28.70 -2.37
C ASN A 470 -15.11 -28.46 -1.00
N ASN A 471 -15.70 -27.60 -0.16
CA ASN A 471 -15.18 -27.40 1.19
C ASN A 471 -15.50 -28.64 2.06
N ASP A 472 -14.49 -29.44 2.32
CA ASP A 472 -14.60 -30.73 2.99
C ASP A 472 -15.22 -30.61 4.38
N LEU A 473 -14.81 -29.60 5.17
CA LEU A 473 -15.31 -29.40 6.52
C LEU A 473 -16.80 -29.06 6.51
N ILE A 474 -17.22 -28.18 5.61
CA ILE A 474 -18.62 -27.77 5.49
C ILE A 474 -19.46 -28.93 4.96
N LEU A 475 -18.99 -29.65 3.94
CA LEU A 475 -19.71 -30.82 3.42
C LEU A 475 -19.93 -31.85 4.52
N ASN A 476 -18.92 -32.10 5.36
CA ASN A 476 -19.02 -33.04 6.48
C ASN A 476 -20.03 -32.55 7.55
N ASN A 477 -19.80 -31.36 8.10
CA ASN A 477 -20.58 -30.85 9.21
C ASN A 477 -22.05 -30.65 8.83
N TYR A 478 -22.32 -30.07 7.67
CA TYR A 478 -23.67 -29.86 7.21
C TYR A 478 -24.42 -31.19 6.95
N SER A 479 -23.76 -32.16 6.32
CA SER A 479 -24.35 -33.50 6.12
C SER A 479 -24.69 -34.17 7.45
N TYR A 480 -23.79 -34.08 8.43
CA TYR A 480 -24.00 -34.65 9.75
C TYR A 480 -25.18 -33.97 10.49
N TYR A 481 -25.25 -32.65 10.49
CA TYR A 481 -26.33 -31.92 11.14
C TYR A 481 -27.70 -32.17 10.49
N LEU A 482 -27.76 -32.24 9.17
CA LEU A 482 -28.98 -32.64 8.46
C LEU A 482 -29.42 -34.07 8.84
N ALA A 483 -28.44 -34.99 8.97
CA ALA A 483 -28.71 -36.37 9.38
C ALA A 483 -29.28 -36.45 10.80
N ILE A 484 -28.68 -35.76 11.78
CA ILE A 484 -29.17 -35.72 13.18
C ILE A 484 -30.60 -35.17 13.22
N ARG A 485 -30.91 -34.13 12.45
CA ARG A 485 -32.23 -33.51 12.43
C ARG A 485 -33.26 -34.30 11.60
N LYS A 486 -32.81 -35.28 10.85
CA LYS A 486 -33.60 -36.03 9.85
C LYS A 486 -34.23 -35.13 8.80
N GLU A 487 -33.55 -34.07 8.42
CA GLU A 487 -34.00 -33.08 7.43
C GLU A 487 -33.13 -33.16 6.17
N ASN A 488 -33.69 -32.94 5.00
CA ASN A 488 -32.96 -32.91 3.73
C ASN A 488 -31.94 -34.05 3.54
N LEU A 489 -32.32 -35.28 3.96
CA LEU A 489 -31.40 -36.44 3.96
C LEU A 489 -30.83 -36.79 2.56
N GLU A 490 -31.54 -36.43 1.48
CA GLU A 490 -31.04 -36.59 0.12
C GLU A 490 -29.87 -35.64 -0.17
N ARG A 491 -29.96 -34.40 0.31
CA ARG A 491 -28.90 -33.40 0.21
C ARG A 491 -27.69 -33.87 1.04
N ALA A 492 -27.91 -34.34 2.28
CA ALA A 492 -26.88 -34.88 3.14
C ALA A 492 -26.15 -36.07 2.50
N GLU A 493 -26.90 -37.03 1.90
CA GLU A 493 -26.29 -38.17 1.20
C GLU A 493 -25.43 -37.72 0.02
N LYS A 494 -25.93 -36.77 -0.81
CA LYS A 494 -25.18 -36.25 -1.94
C LYS A 494 -23.85 -35.61 -1.52
N MET A 495 -23.86 -34.79 -0.48
CA MET A 495 -22.69 -34.08 0.03
C MET A 495 -21.69 -35.06 0.66
N SER A 496 -22.14 -35.96 1.53
CA SER A 496 -21.27 -36.93 2.19
C SER A 496 -20.73 -37.97 1.19
N ALA A 497 -21.51 -38.38 0.17
CA ALA A 497 -21.01 -39.24 -0.91
C ALA A 497 -19.95 -38.54 -1.77
N GLN A 498 -20.10 -37.23 -2.05
CA GLN A 498 -19.07 -36.42 -2.71
C GLN A 498 -17.78 -36.43 -1.92
N LEU A 499 -17.89 -36.26 -0.60
CA LEU A 499 -16.76 -36.16 0.32
C LEU A 499 -15.94 -37.46 0.39
N ILE A 500 -16.61 -38.64 0.55
CA ILE A 500 -15.91 -39.92 0.60
C ILE A 500 -15.32 -40.33 -0.77
N LYS A 501 -15.87 -39.83 -1.88
CA LYS A 501 -15.26 -40.02 -3.20
C LYS A 501 -13.91 -39.31 -3.31
N ALA A 502 -13.79 -38.11 -2.69
CA ALA A 502 -12.54 -37.35 -2.65
C ALA A 502 -11.56 -37.93 -1.62
N HIS A 503 -12.07 -38.41 -0.49
CA HIS A 503 -11.29 -38.88 0.66
C HIS A 503 -11.72 -40.29 1.13
N PRO A 504 -11.49 -41.34 0.33
CA PRO A 504 -12.07 -42.67 0.54
C PRO A 504 -11.53 -43.41 1.79
N LYS A 505 -10.49 -42.89 2.44
CA LYS A 505 -9.85 -43.47 3.63
C LYS A 505 -9.94 -42.59 4.88
N ASN A 506 -10.78 -41.53 4.83
CA ASN A 506 -10.97 -40.68 6.00
C ASN A 506 -12.08 -41.26 6.91
N ALA A 507 -11.72 -41.77 8.06
CA ALA A 507 -12.65 -42.42 8.99
C ALA A 507 -13.82 -41.52 9.36
N SER A 508 -13.59 -40.23 9.69
CA SER A 508 -14.63 -39.29 10.09
C SER A 508 -15.64 -39.00 8.94
N TYR A 509 -15.17 -38.94 7.71
CA TYR A 509 -16.06 -38.70 6.57
C TYR A 509 -16.87 -39.95 6.21
N LEU A 510 -16.27 -41.13 6.34
CA LEU A 510 -16.95 -42.40 6.19
C LEU A 510 -18.02 -42.58 7.29
N ASP A 511 -17.73 -42.22 8.53
CA ASP A 511 -18.70 -42.25 9.64
C ASP A 511 -19.90 -41.32 9.35
N THR A 512 -19.65 -40.08 8.95
CA THR A 512 -20.72 -39.14 8.57
C THR A 512 -21.59 -39.72 7.45
N TYR A 513 -21.00 -40.30 6.42
CA TYR A 513 -21.77 -40.91 5.33
C TYR A 513 -22.55 -42.15 5.81
N ALA A 514 -21.94 -43.03 6.59
CA ALA A 514 -22.64 -44.18 7.17
C ALA A 514 -23.82 -43.73 8.05
N TRP A 515 -23.64 -42.67 8.84
CA TRP A 515 -24.71 -42.11 9.67
C TRP A 515 -25.85 -41.51 8.85
N VAL A 516 -25.54 -40.80 7.77
CA VAL A 516 -26.56 -40.32 6.80
C VAL A 516 -27.33 -41.48 6.18
N LEU A 517 -26.66 -42.55 5.78
CA LEU A 517 -27.29 -43.75 5.23
C LEU A 517 -28.17 -44.45 6.30
N PHE A 518 -27.70 -44.47 7.57
CA PHE A 518 -28.49 -45.01 8.70
C PHE A 518 -29.80 -44.21 8.89
N MET A 519 -29.74 -42.87 8.86
CA MET A 519 -30.90 -42.03 8.98
C MET A 519 -31.86 -42.15 7.77
N ARG A 520 -31.35 -42.55 6.61
CA ARG A 520 -32.15 -42.93 5.42
C ARG A 520 -32.64 -44.38 5.44
N GLU A 521 -32.48 -45.09 6.54
CA GLU A 521 -32.85 -46.51 6.72
C GLU A 521 -32.12 -47.48 5.75
N LYS A 522 -31.02 -47.06 5.11
CA LYS A 522 -30.19 -47.89 4.25
C LYS A 522 -29.16 -48.67 5.08
N TYR A 523 -29.61 -49.45 6.05
CA TYR A 523 -28.77 -50.05 7.09
C TYR A 523 -27.68 -50.97 6.52
N LYS A 524 -27.93 -51.69 5.44
CA LYS A 524 -26.93 -52.59 4.85
C LYS A 524 -25.78 -51.83 4.20
N GLU A 525 -26.11 -50.72 3.56
CA GLU A 525 -25.09 -49.82 2.97
C GLU A 525 -24.33 -49.10 4.07
N ALA A 526 -25.03 -48.58 5.10
CA ALA A 526 -24.44 -47.95 6.26
C ALA A 526 -23.41 -48.89 6.97
N ARG A 527 -23.77 -50.18 7.13
CA ARG A 527 -22.88 -51.19 7.69
C ARG A 527 -21.57 -51.30 6.91
N ARG A 528 -21.65 -51.45 5.60
CA ARG A 528 -20.46 -51.59 4.74
C ARG A 528 -19.54 -50.36 4.86
N VAL A 529 -20.08 -49.15 4.75
CA VAL A 529 -19.30 -47.92 4.88
C VAL A 529 -18.68 -47.78 6.26
N MET A 530 -19.39 -48.16 7.31
CA MET A 530 -18.85 -48.13 8.67
C MET A 530 -17.71 -49.18 8.88
N GLU A 531 -17.83 -50.34 8.24
CA GLU A 531 -16.74 -51.34 8.22
C GLU A 531 -15.49 -50.77 7.54
N ASP A 532 -15.67 -50.09 6.40
CA ASP A 532 -14.57 -49.36 5.71
C ASP A 532 -13.95 -48.28 6.63
N ALA A 533 -14.77 -47.53 7.40
CA ALA A 533 -14.29 -46.55 8.36
C ALA A 533 -13.42 -47.17 9.47
N ILE A 534 -13.84 -48.32 9.99
CA ILE A 534 -13.13 -49.05 11.06
C ILE A 534 -11.81 -49.65 10.53
N GLU A 535 -11.78 -50.11 9.29
CA GLU A 535 -10.60 -50.66 8.63
C GLU A 535 -9.48 -49.64 8.41
N THR A 536 -9.78 -48.31 8.40
CA THR A 536 -8.75 -47.27 8.34
C THR A 536 -7.76 -47.32 9.52
N GLY A 537 -8.19 -47.83 10.67
CA GLY A 537 -7.42 -47.84 11.92
C GLY A 537 -7.59 -46.56 12.77
N ASP A 538 -8.24 -45.52 12.27
CA ASP A 538 -8.44 -44.21 12.93
C ASP A 538 -9.82 -44.08 13.61
N ALA A 539 -10.56 -45.20 13.73
CA ALA A 539 -11.92 -45.18 14.28
C ALA A 539 -11.91 -44.93 15.80
N GLY A 540 -12.61 -43.88 16.24
CA GLY A 540 -12.82 -43.54 17.66
C GLY A 540 -14.13 -44.09 18.24
N ALA A 541 -14.45 -43.71 19.48
CA ALA A 541 -15.64 -44.15 20.21
C ALA A 541 -16.95 -43.99 19.43
N THR A 542 -17.16 -42.83 18.82
CA THR A 542 -18.36 -42.50 18.02
C THR A 542 -18.58 -43.50 16.87
N HIS A 543 -17.52 -43.93 16.19
CA HIS A 543 -17.62 -44.89 15.10
C HIS A 543 -18.16 -46.23 15.57
N PHE A 544 -17.68 -46.72 16.73
CA PHE A 544 -18.16 -47.95 17.30
C PHE A 544 -19.57 -47.84 17.88
N GLU A 545 -19.95 -46.68 18.40
CA GLU A 545 -21.32 -46.41 18.81
C GLU A 545 -22.28 -46.46 17.61
N HIS A 546 -21.99 -45.67 16.54
CA HIS A 546 -22.79 -45.70 15.31
C HIS A 546 -22.83 -47.10 14.68
N TYR A 547 -21.71 -47.83 14.72
CA TYR A 547 -21.69 -49.20 14.19
C TYR A 547 -22.62 -50.12 14.98
N GLY A 548 -22.62 -50.00 16.31
CA GLY A 548 -23.56 -50.71 17.18
C GLY A 548 -25.04 -50.40 16.82
N ASP A 549 -25.35 -49.12 16.62
CA ASP A 549 -26.69 -48.68 16.25
C ASP A 549 -27.14 -49.26 14.89
N ILE A 550 -26.21 -49.32 13.93
CA ILE A 550 -26.44 -49.92 12.61
C ILE A 550 -26.71 -51.42 12.72
N LEU A 551 -25.87 -52.16 13.48
CA LEU A 551 -26.02 -53.60 13.70
C LEU A 551 -27.31 -53.95 14.40
N PHE A 552 -27.71 -53.15 15.40
CA PHE A 552 -29.01 -53.32 16.07
C PHE A 552 -30.19 -53.20 15.10
N LYS A 553 -30.18 -52.22 14.23
CA LYS A 553 -31.21 -52.04 13.19
C LYS A 553 -31.24 -53.17 12.15
N LEU A 554 -30.13 -53.85 11.97
CA LEU A 554 -30.03 -55.05 11.13
C LEU A 554 -30.44 -56.34 11.85
N GLY A 555 -30.77 -56.28 13.16
CA GLY A 555 -31.24 -57.42 13.97
C GLY A 555 -30.12 -58.18 14.68
N ASP A 556 -28.85 -57.76 14.57
CA ASP A 556 -27.73 -58.40 15.26
C ASP A 556 -27.43 -57.70 16.59
N THR A 557 -28.31 -57.96 17.57
CA THR A 557 -28.21 -57.33 18.89
C THR A 557 -26.92 -57.69 19.64
N ASP A 558 -26.40 -58.93 19.49
CA ASP A 558 -25.19 -59.34 20.18
C ASP A 558 -23.96 -58.62 19.62
N ALA A 559 -23.87 -58.48 18.31
CA ALA A 559 -22.81 -57.69 17.71
C ALA A 559 -22.93 -56.22 18.07
N ALA A 560 -24.15 -55.65 18.09
CA ALA A 560 -24.41 -54.28 18.50
C ALA A 560 -23.87 -53.99 19.91
N VAL A 561 -24.21 -54.86 20.89
CA VAL A 561 -23.71 -54.73 22.29
C VAL A 561 -22.17 -54.76 22.34
N ARG A 562 -21.52 -55.64 21.58
CA ARG A 562 -20.05 -55.68 21.55
C ARG A 562 -19.46 -54.35 21.03
N GLN A 563 -20.08 -53.72 20.02
CA GLN A 563 -19.57 -52.43 19.51
C GLN A 563 -19.84 -51.29 20.51
N TRP A 564 -21.00 -51.23 21.17
CA TRP A 564 -21.26 -50.25 22.22
C TRP A 564 -20.29 -50.43 23.42
N GLN A 565 -19.97 -51.67 23.81
CA GLN A 565 -18.96 -51.93 24.84
C GLN A 565 -17.58 -51.44 24.42
N LYS A 566 -17.22 -51.60 23.13
CA LYS A 566 -15.96 -51.10 22.61
C LYS A 566 -15.95 -49.56 22.60
N ALA A 567 -17.03 -48.93 22.18
CA ALA A 567 -17.18 -47.47 22.25
C ALA A 567 -17.02 -46.94 23.69
N LYS A 568 -17.68 -47.61 24.66
CA LYS A 568 -17.55 -47.26 26.08
C LYS A 568 -16.12 -47.39 26.60
N SER A 569 -15.39 -48.39 26.16
CA SER A 569 -14.01 -48.60 26.61
C SER A 569 -13.05 -47.50 26.11
N MET A 570 -13.44 -46.74 25.09
CA MET A 570 -12.67 -45.65 24.52
C MET A 570 -13.06 -44.27 25.09
N ASP A 571 -14.36 -44.10 25.43
CA ASP A 571 -14.91 -42.86 26.01
C ASP A 571 -15.71 -43.22 27.29
N GLY A 572 -15.04 -43.19 28.44
CA GLY A 572 -15.44 -43.84 29.69
C GLY A 572 -16.72 -43.34 30.39
N ASN A 573 -17.34 -42.21 29.97
CA ASN A 573 -18.48 -41.62 30.67
C ASN A 573 -19.61 -41.19 29.68
N ASN A 574 -20.26 -42.20 29.09
CA ASN A 574 -21.44 -41.95 28.25
C ASN A 574 -22.65 -42.74 28.79
N GLU A 575 -23.53 -42.06 29.54
CA GLU A 575 -24.74 -42.65 30.10
C GLU A 575 -25.69 -43.26 29.05
N GLU A 576 -25.70 -42.72 27.84
CA GLU A 576 -26.55 -43.20 26.76
C GLU A 576 -26.07 -44.56 26.25
N ILE A 577 -24.76 -44.71 26.07
CA ILE A 577 -24.14 -45.99 25.71
C ILE A 577 -24.39 -47.03 26.83
N ASP A 578 -24.33 -46.63 28.09
CA ASP A 578 -24.62 -47.51 29.21
C ASP A 578 -26.04 -48.06 29.16
N LYS A 579 -27.01 -47.20 28.86
CA LYS A 579 -28.39 -47.61 28.69
C LYS A 579 -28.58 -48.53 27.47
N LYS A 580 -27.91 -48.26 26.34
CA LYS A 580 -27.92 -49.14 25.16
C LYS A 580 -27.38 -50.55 25.51
N ILE A 581 -26.29 -50.64 26.25
CA ILE A 581 -25.68 -51.90 26.66
C ILE A 581 -26.55 -52.64 27.62
N ALA A 582 -27.02 -51.99 28.71
CA ALA A 582 -27.80 -52.63 29.79
C ALA A 582 -29.12 -53.15 29.28
N ASN A 583 -29.84 -52.37 28.45
CA ASN A 583 -31.16 -52.73 27.95
C ASN A 583 -31.12 -53.45 26.60
N ARG A 584 -29.90 -53.61 26.01
CA ARG A 584 -29.71 -54.27 24.71
C ARG A 584 -30.60 -53.71 23.61
N ARG A 585 -30.79 -52.39 23.59
CA ARG A 585 -31.67 -51.71 22.63
C ARG A 585 -31.21 -50.27 22.33
N LEU A 586 -31.61 -49.79 21.15
CA LEU A 586 -31.45 -48.40 20.74
C LEU A 586 -32.54 -47.53 21.35
N TYR A 587 -32.25 -46.29 21.75
CA TYR A 587 -33.19 -45.30 22.32
C TYR A 587 -33.48 -44.19 21.34
#